data_e748b9c0e1efa09c40a925bfa032c9df
#
_entry.id   e748b9c0e1efa09c40a925bfa032c9df
#
_cell.length_a   1.000
_cell.length_b   1.000
_cell.length_c   1.000
_cell.angle_alpha   90.00
_cell.angle_beta   90.00
_cell.angle_gamma   90.00
#
_symmetry.space_group_name_H-M   'P 1'
#
loop_
_entity.id
_entity.type
_entity.pdbx_description
1 polymer ?
#
loop_
_entity_poly.entity_id
_entity_poly.type
_entity_poly.pdbx_seq_one_letter_code
_entity_poly.pdbx_strand_id
1 'polypeptide(L)'
;LMGDGELEEYIITSTPRIQEFSKTVENTKVVPCIQRMLNGGPQSGNRNNTVMRIASHFRRNGIPSEFTKVAMLHWNDKSLDDKVVVDKVEQTYNKGYQYGCNDELMLKHCQTKCIHFKHKDYTIDVKSASDLQEEFRERMTTDFGGRSIDLGKMFHLPKDMDCIIYPGELVTIFGPTGSSKTTFAQNIALGVDFVEDRIVTDWQIPTLFLSLELSAWYMHRRHLQIVSGLSKDEVTENYEDVYDAHKDKLSHLVIQTIAPTLEQIQSKIKTLQPAVVIVDYIDLVETNKRGEYEQIKYISHSLSNMAVNNDLIIIQVSQVAREYSRNEVLDLYAGKGSGAIENASRKVIGLNGQAKSAIKKVQLFKNTDGELFDAQLEWRPSFRLEKVEID
;
A
#
# COMPACT_ATOMS: atom_id res chain seq x y z
N LEU A 1 30.71 8.14 33.97
CA LEU A 1 30.25 9.14 34.97
C LEU A 1 30.94 10.45 34.61
N MET A 2 30.33 11.25 33.75
CA MET A 2 30.77 12.62 33.49
C MET A 2 30.21 13.51 34.58
N GLY A 3 31.02 14.46 35.12
CA GLY A 3 30.56 15.36 36.14
C GLY A 3 29.66 16.47 35.57
N ASP A 4 28.86 17.10 36.42
CA ASP A 4 27.85 18.10 36.01
C ASP A 4 28.40 19.25 35.15
N GLY A 5 29.71 19.61 35.29
CA GLY A 5 30.38 20.63 34.46
C GLY A 5 30.65 20.17 33.01
N GLU A 6 30.86 18.88 32.75
CA GLU A 6 31.10 18.33 31.39
C GLU A 6 29.81 18.29 30.57
N LEU A 7 28.66 18.17 31.21
CA LEU A 7 27.34 18.22 30.55
C LEU A 7 26.99 19.64 30.09
N GLU A 8 27.30 20.68 30.88
CA GLU A 8 27.10 22.08 30.47
C GLU A 8 28.03 22.46 29.31
N GLU A 9 29.30 22.03 29.35
CA GLU A 9 30.25 22.31 28.27
C GLU A 9 29.89 21.60 26.98
N TYR A 10 29.35 20.37 27.07
CA TYR A 10 28.86 19.61 25.92
C TYR A 10 27.60 20.23 25.27
N ILE A 11 26.72 20.82 26.10
CA ILE A 11 25.49 21.52 25.61
C ILE A 11 25.88 22.82 24.93
N ILE A 12 26.83 23.60 25.46
CA ILE A 12 27.23 24.91 24.92
C ILE A 12 28.02 24.77 23.61
N THR A 13 28.84 23.72 23.45
CA THR A 13 29.64 23.47 22.24
C THR A 13 28.84 22.78 21.14
N SER A 14 27.66 22.26 21.44
CA SER A 14 26.81 21.50 20.47
C SER A 14 25.69 22.33 19.85
N THR A 15 25.62 23.64 20.09
CA THR A 15 24.56 24.52 19.54
C THR A 15 24.37 24.38 18.01
N PRO A 16 25.41 24.22 17.16
CA PRO A 16 25.23 23.93 15.73
C PRO A 16 24.58 22.58 15.46
N ARG A 17 24.87 21.56 16.28
CA ARG A 17 24.26 20.22 16.14
C ARG A 17 22.78 20.20 16.54
N ILE A 18 22.36 21.04 17.48
CA ILE A 18 20.95 21.20 17.86
C ILE A 18 20.15 21.82 16.72
N GLN A 19 20.71 22.77 15.98
CA GLN A 19 20.06 23.34 14.78
C GLN A 19 19.98 22.35 13.63
N GLU A 20 21.00 21.51 13.42
CA GLU A 20 20.93 20.40 12.45
C GLU A 20 19.94 19.32 12.89
N PHE A 21 19.85 19.05 14.19
CA PHE A 21 18.86 18.10 14.74
C PHE A 21 17.43 18.62 14.61
N SER A 22 17.17 19.92 14.83
CA SER A 22 15.86 20.52 14.60
C SER A 22 15.44 20.41 13.13
N LYS A 23 16.36 20.60 12.18
CA LYS A 23 16.13 20.35 10.74
C LYS A 23 15.89 18.88 10.43
N THR A 24 16.53 17.95 11.14
CA THR A 24 16.31 16.51 11.00
C THR A 24 14.95 16.10 11.59
N VAL A 25 14.52 16.73 12.68
CA VAL A 25 13.19 16.54 13.28
C VAL A 25 12.10 17.15 12.38
N GLU A 26 12.36 18.25 11.69
CA GLU A 26 11.45 18.82 10.68
C GLU A 26 11.26 17.87 9.48
N ASN A 27 12.27 17.07 9.15
CA ASN A 27 12.20 16.05 8.10
C ASN A 27 11.70 14.67 8.59
N THR A 28 11.71 14.38 9.90
CA THR A 28 10.99 13.24 10.44
C THR A 28 9.51 13.59 10.46
N LYS A 29 8.67 12.79 9.81
CA LYS A 29 7.21 12.97 9.73
C LYS A 29 6.57 12.81 11.12
N VAL A 30 6.76 13.82 11.97
CA VAL A 30 6.11 13.89 13.28
C VAL A 30 4.62 14.05 13.06
N VAL A 31 3.82 13.14 13.63
CA VAL A 31 2.37 13.20 13.47
C VAL A 31 1.78 14.48 14.06
N PRO A 32 0.74 15.08 13.47
CA PRO A 32 0.22 16.40 13.84
C PRO A 32 -0.12 16.59 15.32
N CYS A 33 -0.60 15.57 16.01
CA CYS A 33 -0.88 15.65 17.46
C CYS A 33 0.40 15.83 18.29
N ILE A 34 1.47 15.12 17.95
CA ILE A 34 2.78 15.28 18.59
C ILE A 34 3.38 16.64 18.26
N GLN A 35 3.28 17.09 17.00
CA GLN A 35 3.72 18.42 16.59
C GLN A 35 3.02 19.53 17.39
N ARG A 36 1.70 19.40 17.63
CA ARG A 36 0.97 20.36 18.48
C ARG A 36 1.40 20.30 19.95
N MET A 37 1.69 19.09 20.48
CA MET A 37 2.19 18.95 21.84
C MET A 37 3.56 19.60 22.00
N LEU A 38 4.45 19.45 21.00
CA LEU A 38 5.76 20.09 20.97
C LEU A 38 5.64 21.62 20.91
N ASN A 39 4.82 22.13 19.98
CA ASN A 39 4.65 23.58 19.78
C ASN A 39 3.88 24.26 20.93
N GLY A 40 3.00 23.53 21.61
CA GLY A 40 2.19 24.06 22.72
C GLY A 40 2.94 24.16 24.04
N GLY A 41 4.15 23.61 24.11
CA GLY A 41 4.97 23.59 25.31
C GLY A 41 4.34 22.84 26.51
N PRO A 42 4.98 22.86 27.67
CA PRO A 42 4.54 22.15 28.86
C PRO A 42 3.33 22.83 29.51
N GLN A 43 2.16 22.23 29.43
CA GLN A 43 0.93 22.76 30.01
C GLN A 43 0.69 22.22 31.42
N SER A 44 0.26 23.09 32.34
CA SER A 44 -0.02 22.74 33.74
C SER A 44 -1.03 21.57 33.86
N GLY A 45 -0.75 20.65 34.77
CA GLY A 45 -1.58 19.45 35.01
C GLY A 45 -1.27 18.23 34.12
N ASN A 46 -0.66 18.43 32.93
CA ASN A 46 -0.41 17.32 31.99
C ASN A 46 1.05 17.13 31.57
N ARG A 47 1.99 17.89 32.15
CA ARG A 47 3.40 17.92 31.74
C ARG A 47 4.03 16.53 31.64
N ASN A 48 3.99 15.76 32.74
CA ASN A 48 4.54 14.40 32.81
C ASN A 48 3.94 13.48 31.74
N ASN A 49 2.63 13.56 31.57
CA ASN A 49 1.89 12.75 30.61
C ASN A 49 2.24 13.13 29.17
N THR A 50 2.48 14.40 28.90
CA THR A 50 2.88 14.88 27.57
C THR A 50 4.28 14.40 27.22
N VAL A 51 5.25 14.49 28.16
CA VAL A 51 6.61 13.93 27.98
C VAL A 51 6.54 12.46 27.57
N MET A 52 5.75 11.65 28.26
CA MET A 52 5.64 10.21 27.96
C MET A 52 5.05 9.94 26.57
N ARG A 53 4.09 10.75 26.08
CA ARG A 53 3.50 10.59 24.74
C ARG A 53 4.48 10.96 23.64
N ILE A 54 5.19 12.07 23.81
CA ILE A 54 6.23 12.50 22.87
C ILE A 54 7.38 11.47 22.85
N ALA A 55 7.86 11.05 24.00
CA ALA A 55 8.92 10.04 24.13
C ALA A 55 8.51 8.69 23.50
N SER A 56 7.28 8.25 23.68
CA SER A 56 6.75 7.05 23.06
C SER A 56 6.73 7.16 21.53
N HIS A 57 6.37 8.32 20.99
CA HIS A 57 6.41 8.57 19.56
C HIS A 57 7.83 8.51 19.01
N PHE A 58 8.77 9.17 19.66
CA PHE A 58 10.19 9.19 19.26
C PHE A 58 10.79 7.78 19.31
N ARG A 59 10.54 7.01 20.37
CA ARG A 59 10.98 5.62 20.49
C ARG A 59 10.48 4.77 19.31
N ARG A 60 9.19 4.87 18.96
CA ARG A 60 8.58 4.12 17.84
C ARG A 60 9.13 4.51 16.48
N ASN A 61 9.69 5.69 16.35
CA ASN A 61 10.38 6.15 15.13
C ASN A 61 11.90 5.91 15.18
N GLY A 62 12.38 5.09 16.13
CA GLY A 62 13.77 4.66 16.20
C GLY A 62 14.72 5.73 16.76
N ILE A 63 14.23 6.80 17.35
CA ILE A 63 15.06 7.83 17.98
C ILE A 63 15.61 7.26 19.31
N PRO A 64 16.93 7.26 19.54
CA PRO A 64 17.51 6.80 20.79
C PRO A 64 17.06 7.59 22.02
N SER A 65 17.04 6.93 23.21
CA SER A 65 16.58 7.55 24.45
C SER A 65 17.38 8.81 24.82
N GLU A 66 18.68 8.81 24.58
CA GLU A 66 19.56 9.93 24.91
C GLU A 66 19.19 11.20 24.13
N PHE A 67 18.91 11.08 22.83
CA PHE A 67 18.43 12.21 22.05
C PHE A 67 17.05 12.69 22.49
N THR A 68 16.17 11.75 22.86
CA THR A 68 14.84 12.08 23.37
C THR A 68 14.93 12.82 24.72
N LYS A 69 15.85 12.44 25.61
CA LYS A 69 16.10 13.16 26.87
C LYS A 69 16.47 14.63 26.60
N VAL A 70 17.45 14.87 25.74
CA VAL A 70 17.89 16.23 25.37
C VAL A 70 16.75 17.06 24.79
N ALA A 71 16.00 16.50 23.85
CA ALA A 71 14.86 17.16 23.23
C ALA A 71 13.75 17.49 24.24
N MET A 72 13.47 16.60 25.18
CA MET A 72 12.44 16.80 26.20
C MET A 72 12.87 17.76 27.30
N LEU A 73 14.14 17.81 27.67
CA LEU A 73 14.69 18.80 28.59
C LEU A 73 14.58 20.23 27.98
N HIS A 74 14.91 20.37 26.70
CA HIS A 74 14.75 21.64 26.00
C HIS A 74 13.27 22.06 25.89
N TRP A 75 12.38 21.10 25.56
CA TRP A 75 10.94 21.34 25.50
C TRP A 75 10.33 21.75 26.83
N ASN A 76 10.88 21.24 27.94
CA ASN A 76 10.37 21.41 29.29
C ASN A 76 10.39 22.88 29.75
N ASP A 77 11.29 23.70 29.23
CA ASP A 77 11.48 25.11 29.63
C ASP A 77 11.45 25.32 31.16
N LYS A 78 12.12 24.42 31.91
CA LYS A 78 12.17 24.41 33.38
C LYS A 78 10.82 24.34 34.10
N SER A 79 9.76 23.94 33.43
CA SER A 79 8.42 23.80 34.00
C SER A 79 8.23 22.54 34.87
N LEU A 80 9.11 21.55 34.73
CA LEU A 80 9.29 20.36 35.58
C LEU A 80 10.75 20.31 36.03
N ASP A 81 11.00 19.58 37.11
CA ASP A 81 12.36 19.19 37.50
C ASP A 81 12.96 18.31 36.37
N ASP A 82 14.18 18.64 35.97
CA ASP A 82 14.88 17.96 34.87
C ASP A 82 15.02 16.45 35.11
N LYS A 83 15.25 16.06 36.38
CA LYS A 83 15.29 14.65 36.77
C LYS A 83 13.97 13.95 36.50
N VAL A 84 12.85 14.59 36.76
CA VAL A 84 11.51 14.04 36.46
C VAL A 84 11.33 13.83 34.98
N VAL A 85 11.79 14.76 34.13
CA VAL A 85 11.71 14.62 32.66
C VAL A 85 12.52 13.43 32.19
N VAL A 86 13.77 13.30 32.64
CA VAL A 86 14.67 12.18 32.34
C VAL A 86 14.07 10.85 32.77
N ASP A 87 13.58 10.76 34.01
CA ASP A 87 12.94 9.53 34.54
C ASP A 87 11.73 9.11 33.69
N LYS A 88 10.92 10.08 33.22
CA LYS A 88 9.74 9.78 32.37
C LYS A 88 10.11 9.29 30.98
N VAL A 89 11.18 9.83 30.39
CA VAL A 89 11.71 9.34 29.12
C VAL A 89 12.23 7.91 29.30
N GLU A 90 13.08 7.66 30.30
CA GLU A 90 13.62 6.32 30.60
C GLU A 90 12.51 5.31 30.89
N GLN A 91 11.55 5.67 31.70
CA GLN A 91 10.39 4.85 31.99
C GLN A 91 9.66 4.45 30.72
N THR A 92 9.48 5.40 29.77
CA THR A 92 8.78 5.17 28.52
C THR A 92 9.56 4.22 27.60
N TYR A 93 10.88 4.37 27.54
CA TYR A 93 11.74 3.50 26.75
C TYR A 93 11.83 2.09 27.33
N ASN A 94 12.09 1.98 28.64
CA ASN A 94 12.29 0.68 29.32
C ASN A 94 11.00 -0.16 29.36
N LYS A 95 9.85 0.47 29.61
CA LYS A 95 8.56 -0.23 29.67
C LYS A 95 7.87 -0.36 28.31
N GLY A 96 8.41 0.24 27.27
CA GLY A 96 7.87 0.14 25.93
C GLY A 96 6.47 0.72 25.75
N TYR A 97 6.09 1.75 26.52
CA TYR A 97 4.76 2.35 26.45
C TYR A 97 4.39 2.77 25.02
N GLN A 98 3.15 2.47 24.65
CA GLN A 98 2.59 2.81 23.35
C GLN A 98 1.32 3.66 23.56
N TYR A 99 1.39 4.89 23.12
CA TYR A 99 0.23 5.79 23.09
C TYR A 99 -0.19 5.98 21.62
N GLY A 100 -1.45 5.76 21.35
CA GLY A 100 -2.02 5.82 19.98
C GLY A 100 -3.17 6.80 19.88
N CYS A 101 -3.88 6.73 18.76
CA CYS A 101 -5.00 7.63 18.45
C CYS A 101 -6.19 7.52 19.42
N ASN A 102 -6.23 6.48 20.27
CA ASN A 102 -7.28 6.31 21.30
C ASN A 102 -6.87 6.87 22.68
N ASP A 103 -5.66 7.44 22.79
CA ASP A 103 -5.22 8.06 24.04
C ASP A 103 -5.90 9.41 24.22
N GLU A 104 -6.52 9.63 25.40
CA GLU A 104 -7.34 10.80 25.67
C GLU A 104 -6.56 12.13 25.57
N LEU A 105 -5.28 12.13 25.94
CA LEU A 105 -4.45 13.34 25.83
C LEU A 105 -4.07 13.62 24.36
N MET A 106 -3.70 12.59 23.60
CA MET A 106 -3.38 12.75 22.18
C MET A 106 -4.59 13.18 21.34
N LEU A 107 -5.79 12.72 21.72
CA LEU A 107 -7.04 13.07 21.04
C LEU A 107 -7.33 14.57 21.09
N LYS A 108 -7.00 15.26 22.22
CA LYS A 108 -7.17 16.71 22.34
C LYS A 108 -6.33 17.49 21.33
N HIS A 109 -5.26 16.87 20.82
CA HIS A 109 -4.35 17.46 19.85
C HIS A 109 -4.54 16.89 18.43
N CYS A 110 -5.55 16.04 18.22
CA CYS A 110 -5.79 15.40 16.93
C CYS A 110 -6.18 16.42 15.85
N GLN A 111 -5.82 16.12 14.60
CA GLN A 111 -6.15 16.95 13.43
C GLN A 111 -6.68 16.07 12.30
N THR A 112 -7.66 16.57 11.55
CA THR A 112 -8.25 15.88 10.38
C THR A 112 -7.22 15.59 9.29
N LYS A 113 -6.19 16.43 9.15
CA LYS A 113 -5.09 16.23 8.18
C LYS A 113 -4.06 15.16 8.60
N CYS A 114 -4.23 14.52 9.76
CA CYS A 114 -3.32 13.47 10.21
C CYS A 114 -3.52 12.19 9.41
N ILE A 115 -2.43 11.56 8.97
CA ILE A 115 -2.47 10.27 8.27
C ILE A 115 -3.09 9.13 9.11
N HIS A 116 -3.09 9.29 10.45
CA HIS A 116 -3.70 8.36 11.39
C HIS A 116 -5.02 8.87 11.95
N PHE A 117 -5.59 9.94 11.36
CA PHE A 117 -6.83 10.50 11.85
C PHE A 117 -7.94 9.45 11.74
N LYS A 118 -8.36 8.93 12.88
CA LYS A 118 -9.56 8.10 12.97
C LYS A 118 -10.72 9.01 13.29
N HIS A 119 -11.67 9.15 12.38
CA HIS A 119 -12.94 9.78 12.68
C HIS A 119 -13.54 9.11 13.91
N LYS A 120 -13.63 9.85 15.00
CA LYS A 120 -14.41 9.43 16.18
C LYS A 120 -15.92 9.49 15.92
N ASP A 121 -16.31 10.42 15.08
CA ASP A 121 -17.61 10.42 14.48
C ASP A 121 -17.47 9.72 13.13
N TYR A 122 -17.92 8.46 13.06
CA TYR A 122 -18.58 8.03 11.86
C TYR A 122 -19.80 8.97 11.71
N THR A 123 -19.61 10.18 11.27
CA THR A 123 -20.57 10.74 10.35
C THR A 123 -20.51 9.77 9.18
N ILE A 124 -21.33 8.73 9.28
CA ILE A 124 -21.76 7.99 8.11
C ILE A 124 -22.08 9.12 7.17
N ASP A 125 -21.36 9.20 6.06
CA ASP A 125 -21.64 10.18 5.03
C ASP A 125 -22.98 9.78 4.44
N VAL A 126 -24.05 10.23 5.14
CA VAL A 126 -25.43 9.90 4.79
C VAL A 126 -25.78 10.82 3.65
N LYS A 127 -25.61 10.32 2.44
CA LYS A 127 -25.99 11.02 1.22
C LYS A 127 -27.47 10.75 0.93
N SER A 128 -28.19 11.78 0.56
CA SER A 128 -29.54 11.60 0.00
C SER A 128 -29.46 10.97 -1.39
N ALA A 129 -30.57 10.40 -1.86
CA ALA A 129 -30.62 9.88 -3.22
C ALA A 129 -30.33 10.95 -4.28
N SER A 130 -30.65 12.21 -3.99
CA SER A 130 -30.32 13.34 -4.90
C SER A 130 -28.83 13.64 -4.93
N ASP A 131 -28.12 13.58 -3.77
CA ASP A 131 -26.67 13.77 -3.72
C ASP A 131 -25.95 12.64 -4.47
N LEU A 132 -26.42 11.41 -4.30
CA LEU A 132 -25.90 10.23 -5.03
C LEU A 132 -26.17 10.33 -6.53
N GLN A 133 -27.29 10.91 -6.97
CA GLN A 133 -27.60 11.09 -8.39
C GLN A 133 -26.62 12.08 -9.05
N GLU A 134 -26.26 13.15 -8.36
CA GLU A 134 -25.30 14.13 -8.89
C GLU A 134 -23.89 13.53 -8.97
N GLU A 135 -23.44 12.84 -7.92
CA GLU A 135 -22.17 12.12 -7.92
C GLU A 135 -22.11 11.05 -9.02
N PHE A 136 -23.19 10.29 -9.19
CA PHE A 136 -23.31 9.29 -10.26
C PHE A 136 -23.19 9.93 -11.64
N ARG A 137 -23.91 11.04 -11.87
CA ARG A 137 -23.83 11.77 -13.14
C ARG A 137 -22.41 12.25 -13.43
N GLU A 138 -21.74 12.85 -12.44
CA GLU A 138 -20.37 13.31 -12.57
C GLU A 138 -19.41 12.15 -12.92
N ARG A 139 -19.51 11.05 -12.21
CA ARG A 139 -18.68 9.85 -12.48
C ARG A 139 -18.91 9.27 -13.86
N MET A 140 -20.18 9.17 -14.29
CA MET A 140 -20.52 8.61 -15.61
C MET A 140 -20.08 9.52 -16.75
N THR A 141 -20.16 10.83 -16.60
CA THR A 141 -19.75 11.81 -17.64
C THR A 141 -18.23 11.91 -17.78
N THR A 142 -17.48 11.62 -16.72
CA THR A 142 -16.01 11.69 -16.71
C THR A 142 -15.33 10.33 -16.91
N ASP A 143 -16.09 9.26 -17.20
CA ASP A 143 -15.58 7.87 -17.22
C ASP A 143 -14.72 7.59 -15.96
N PHE A 144 -15.26 7.91 -14.78
CA PHE A 144 -14.57 7.84 -13.49
C PHE A 144 -13.24 8.62 -13.47
N GLY A 145 -13.13 9.68 -14.29
CA GLY A 145 -11.89 10.45 -14.44
C GLY A 145 -10.74 9.65 -15.07
N GLY A 146 -11.04 8.64 -15.89
CA GLY A 146 -10.04 7.75 -16.48
C GLY A 146 -9.36 6.86 -15.45
N ARG A 147 -10.01 6.55 -14.32
CA ARG A 147 -9.44 5.74 -13.23
C ARG A 147 -9.98 4.32 -13.15
N SER A 148 -10.72 3.86 -14.16
CA SER A 148 -11.22 2.49 -14.27
C SER A 148 -10.28 1.61 -15.09
N ILE A 149 -10.23 0.31 -14.79
CA ILE A 149 -9.50 -0.70 -15.57
C ILE A 149 -10.52 -1.52 -16.34
N ASP A 150 -10.48 -1.46 -17.66
CA ASP A 150 -11.41 -2.16 -18.54
C ASP A 150 -10.78 -3.44 -19.07
N LEU A 151 -11.05 -4.57 -18.40
CA LEU A 151 -10.61 -5.89 -18.86
C LEU A 151 -11.27 -6.25 -20.19
N GLY A 152 -12.49 -5.78 -20.45
CA GLY A 152 -13.17 -5.99 -21.72
C GLY A 152 -12.39 -5.44 -22.91
N LYS A 153 -11.82 -4.22 -22.77
CA LYS A 153 -10.91 -3.65 -23.77
C LYS A 153 -9.61 -4.42 -23.88
N MET A 154 -8.99 -4.79 -22.75
CA MET A 154 -7.70 -5.49 -22.75
C MET A 154 -7.77 -6.87 -23.43
N PHE A 155 -8.90 -7.55 -23.33
CA PHE A 155 -9.15 -8.89 -23.91
C PHE A 155 -9.98 -8.87 -25.19
N HIS A 156 -10.39 -7.70 -25.70
CA HIS A 156 -11.32 -7.53 -26.82
C HIS A 156 -12.61 -8.36 -26.62
N LEU A 157 -13.22 -8.24 -25.44
CA LEU A 157 -14.50 -8.89 -25.15
C LEU A 157 -15.69 -8.08 -25.68
N PRO A 158 -16.86 -8.72 -25.87
CA PRO A 158 -18.09 -8.00 -26.16
C PRO A 158 -18.40 -6.92 -25.12
N LYS A 159 -18.89 -5.75 -25.57
CA LYS A 159 -19.11 -4.58 -24.71
C LYS A 159 -20.19 -4.79 -23.65
N ASP A 160 -21.11 -5.69 -23.86
CA ASP A 160 -22.21 -6.04 -22.97
C ASP A 160 -21.78 -6.92 -21.79
N MET A 161 -20.55 -7.45 -21.80
CA MET A 161 -20.05 -8.28 -20.70
C MET A 161 -19.70 -7.49 -19.43
N ASP A 162 -19.55 -6.17 -19.49
CA ASP A 162 -19.19 -5.30 -18.38
C ASP A 162 -18.09 -5.85 -17.45
N CYS A 163 -16.89 -5.93 -17.99
CA CYS A 163 -15.71 -6.40 -17.25
C CYS A 163 -14.82 -5.24 -16.75
N ILE A 164 -15.43 -4.12 -16.35
CA ILE A 164 -14.74 -2.92 -15.88
C ILE A 164 -14.54 -3.01 -14.37
N ILE A 165 -13.34 -2.65 -13.91
CA ILE A 165 -12.99 -2.50 -12.50
C ILE A 165 -13.06 -1.02 -12.16
N TYR A 166 -13.91 -0.68 -11.20
CA TYR A 166 -14.16 0.71 -10.80
C TYR A 166 -13.41 1.12 -9.52
N PRO A 167 -13.13 2.41 -9.31
CA PRO A 167 -12.67 2.92 -8.03
C PRO A 167 -13.60 2.51 -6.88
N GLY A 168 -13.01 2.13 -5.76
CA GLY A 168 -13.71 1.55 -4.61
C GLY A 168 -13.76 0.02 -4.61
N GLU A 169 -13.26 -0.64 -5.65
CA GLU A 169 -13.29 -2.11 -5.73
C GLU A 169 -12.00 -2.77 -5.28
N LEU A 170 -12.16 -3.90 -4.59
CA LEU A 170 -11.12 -4.90 -4.38
C LEU A 170 -11.26 -6.00 -5.42
N VAL A 171 -10.18 -6.27 -6.14
CA VAL A 171 -10.06 -7.39 -7.08
C VAL A 171 -9.02 -8.38 -6.55
N THR A 172 -9.31 -9.67 -6.64
CA THR A 172 -8.34 -10.71 -6.29
C THR A 172 -7.87 -11.44 -7.53
N ILE A 173 -6.55 -11.56 -7.67
CA ILE A 173 -5.88 -12.45 -8.61
C ILE A 173 -5.31 -13.63 -7.83
N PHE A 174 -5.73 -14.84 -8.10
CA PHE A 174 -5.20 -16.01 -7.41
C PHE A 174 -4.78 -17.13 -8.38
N GLY A 175 -3.95 -18.04 -7.90
CA GLY A 175 -3.48 -19.18 -8.72
C GLY A 175 -2.27 -19.87 -8.08
N PRO A 176 -1.86 -21.05 -8.56
CA PRO A 176 -0.71 -21.76 -8.06
C PRO A 176 0.60 -21.00 -8.30
N THR A 177 1.66 -21.40 -7.61
CA THR A 177 3.00 -20.90 -7.87
C THR A 177 3.42 -21.18 -9.31
N GLY A 178 3.94 -20.18 -10.02
CA GLY A 178 4.33 -20.30 -11.43
C GLY A 178 3.19 -20.11 -12.45
N SER A 179 1.96 -19.79 -12.01
CA SER A 179 0.84 -19.46 -12.92
C SER A 179 0.90 -18.03 -13.50
N SER A 180 1.97 -17.28 -13.26
CA SER A 180 2.20 -15.92 -13.79
C SER A 180 1.31 -14.82 -13.20
N LYS A 181 0.83 -14.95 -11.94
CA LYS A 181 -0.01 -13.92 -11.28
C LYS A 181 0.65 -12.54 -11.26
N THR A 182 1.88 -12.45 -10.75
CA THR A 182 2.68 -11.22 -10.73
C THR A 182 2.80 -10.62 -12.13
N THR A 183 3.12 -11.46 -13.13
CA THR A 183 3.24 -11.02 -14.53
C THR A 183 1.91 -10.48 -15.05
N PHE A 184 0.80 -11.14 -14.76
CA PHE A 184 -0.52 -10.67 -15.17
C PHE A 184 -0.88 -9.33 -14.54
N ALA A 185 -0.63 -9.18 -13.23
CA ALA A 185 -0.81 -7.90 -12.54
C ALA A 185 0.07 -6.78 -13.12
N GLN A 186 1.32 -7.09 -13.51
CA GLN A 186 2.22 -6.14 -14.18
C GLN A 186 1.70 -5.75 -15.57
N ASN A 187 1.20 -6.69 -16.36
CA ASN A 187 0.62 -6.41 -17.67
C ASN A 187 -0.62 -5.51 -17.56
N ILE A 188 -1.50 -5.75 -16.58
CA ILE A 188 -2.63 -4.86 -16.30
C ILE A 188 -2.14 -3.46 -15.94
N ALA A 189 -1.20 -3.34 -15.00
CA ALA A 189 -0.66 -2.05 -14.56
C ALA A 189 -0.05 -1.23 -15.69
N LEU A 190 0.53 -1.90 -16.68
CA LEU A 190 1.20 -1.26 -17.82
C LEU A 190 0.28 -1.01 -19.02
N GLY A 191 -0.99 -1.40 -18.94
CA GLY A 191 -1.95 -1.17 -20.02
C GLY A 191 -1.69 -2.04 -21.26
N VAL A 192 -1.38 -3.32 -21.06
CA VAL A 192 -1.15 -4.25 -22.17
C VAL A 192 -2.49 -4.59 -22.84
N ASP A 193 -2.55 -4.41 -24.15
CA ASP A 193 -3.57 -5.00 -25.00
C ASP A 193 -3.16 -6.45 -25.27
N PHE A 194 -3.87 -7.41 -24.68
CA PHE A 194 -3.53 -8.83 -24.78
C PHE A 194 -3.79 -9.43 -26.16
N VAL A 195 -4.54 -8.75 -27.02
CA VAL A 195 -4.87 -9.24 -28.36
C VAL A 195 -3.90 -8.70 -29.41
N GLU A 196 -3.55 -7.41 -29.30
CA GLU A 196 -2.67 -6.74 -30.28
C GLU A 196 -1.20 -6.67 -29.81
N ASP A 197 -0.86 -7.31 -28.70
CA ASP A 197 0.50 -7.34 -28.12
C ASP A 197 1.17 -5.94 -28.07
N ARG A 198 0.46 -4.93 -27.61
CA ARG A 198 0.93 -3.56 -27.52
C ARG A 198 0.62 -2.92 -26.18
N ILE A 199 1.38 -1.86 -25.85
CA ILE A 199 1.09 -1.00 -24.69
C ILE A 199 0.15 0.12 -25.16
N VAL A 200 -0.97 0.28 -24.47
CA VAL A 200 -1.92 1.38 -24.67
C VAL A 200 -1.78 2.37 -23.52
N THR A 201 -1.12 3.48 -23.79
CA THR A 201 -0.80 4.49 -22.77
C THR A 201 -2.05 5.14 -22.18
N ASP A 202 -3.13 5.25 -22.95
CA ASP A 202 -4.42 5.79 -22.49
C ASP A 202 -5.12 4.88 -21.47
N TRP A 203 -4.68 3.63 -21.31
CA TRP A 203 -5.17 2.70 -20.28
C TRP A 203 -4.31 2.72 -19.01
N GLN A 204 -3.22 3.48 -19.02
CA GLN A 204 -2.31 3.59 -17.88
C GLN A 204 -2.87 4.54 -16.83
N ILE A 205 -2.93 4.06 -15.59
CA ILE A 205 -3.50 4.77 -14.46
C ILE A 205 -2.41 4.89 -13.37
N PRO A 206 -2.33 6.02 -12.62
CA PRO A 206 -1.35 6.17 -11.54
C PRO A 206 -1.41 4.98 -10.57
N THR A 207 -0.40 4.12 -10.63
CA THR A 207 -0.36 2.82 -9.96
C THR A 207 0.79 2.74 -8.96
N LEU A 208 0.48 2.32 -7.73
CA LEU A 208 1.44 1.90 -6.73
C LEU A 208 1.52 0.37 -6.70
N PHE A 209 2.65 -0.19 -7.12
CA PHE A 209 2.92 -1.62 -7.07
C PHE A 209 3.75 -1.96 -5.82
N LEU A 210 3.13 -2.63 -4.86
CA LEU A 210 3.77 -3.10 -3.63
C LEU A 210 4.20 -4.55 -3.83
N SER A 211 5.51 -4.75 -4.04
CA SER A 211 6.11 -6.08 -4.13
C SER A 211 6.61 -6.49 -2.75
N LEU A 212 5.99 -7.48 -2.13
CA LEU A 212 6.37 -7.99 -0.82
C LEU A 212 7.37 -9.16 -0.91
N GLU A 213 7.53 -9.73 -2.10
CA GLU A 213 8.44 -10.86 -2.36
C GLU A 213 9.68 -10.44 -3.17
N LEU A 214 9.48 -9.69 -4.24
CA LEU A 214 10.54 -9.35 -5.18
C LEU A 214 11.10 -7.94 -4.92
N SER A 215 12.41 -7.78 -5.13
CA SER A 215 13.04 -6.47 -5.02
C SER A 215 12.57 -5.52 -6.14
N ALA A 216 12.51 -4.21 -5.83
CA ALA A 216 12.02 -3.20 -6.76
C ALA A 216 12.79 -3.16 -8.09
N TRP A 217 14.13 -3.34 -8.05
CA TRP A 217 14.95 -3.34 -9.27
C TRP A 217 14.63 -4.54 -10.19
N TYR A 218 14.30 -5.70 -9.58
CA TYR A 218 13.92 -6.90 -10.33
C TYR A 218 12.57 -6.70 -11.01
N MET A 219 11.63 -6.07 -10.31
CA MET A 219 10.33 -5.67 -10.86
C MET A 219 10.50 -4.66 -11.99
N HIS A 220 11.36 -3.64 -11.79
CA HIS A 220 11.63 -2.62 -12.80
C HIS A 220 12.18 -3.22 -14.10
N ARG A 221 13.14 -4.15 -14.02
CA ARG A 221 13.63 -4.86 -15.21
C ARG A 221 12.51 -5.58 -15.96
N ARG A 222 11.60 -6.27 -15.25
CA ARG A 222 10.44 -6.91 -15.89
C ARG A 222 9.50 -5.90 -16.54
N HIS A 223 9.30 -4.76 -15.92
CA HIS A 223 8.51 -3.68 -16.55
C HIS A 223 9.15 -3.18 -17.83
N LEU A 224 10.49 -3.03 -17.86
CA LEU A 224 11.22 -2.70 -19.09
C LEU A 224 11.04 -3.77 -20.17
N GLN A 225 11.11 -5.05 -19.82
CA GLN A 225 10.84 -6.15 -20.76
C GLN A 225 9.42 -6.06 -21.32
N ILE A 226 8.41 -5.83 -20.46
CA ILE A 226 7.02 -5.72 -20.90
C ILE A 226 6.81 -4.53 -21.82
N VAL A 227 7.29 -3.34 -21.48
CA VAL A 227 7.03 -2.14 -22.30
C VAL A 227 7.83 -2.11 -23.61
N SER A 228 9.00 -2.76 -23.65
CA SER A 228 9.83 -2.85 -24.86
C SER A 228 9.49 -4.05 -25.74
N GLY A 229 8.94 -5.13 -25.17
CA GLY A 229 8.78 -6.41 -25.87
C GLY A 229 10.07 -7.22 -25.99
N LEU A 230 11.16 -6.77 -25.36
CA LEU A 230 12.47 -7.42 -25.43
C LEU A 230 12.65 -8.50 -24.37
N SER A 231 13.53 -9.46 -24.64
CA SER A 231 13.93 -10.49 -23.69
C SER A 231 14.76 -9.90 -22.54
N LYS A 232 15.02 -10.71 -21.51
CA LYS A 232 15.87 -10.33 -20.38
C LYS A 232 17.27 -9.91 -20.83
N ASP A 233 17.88 -10.67 -21.75
CA ASP A 233 19.27 -10.46 -22.15
C ASP A 233 19.38 -9.18 -22.97
N GLU A 234 18.48 -8.95 -23.93
CA GLU A 234 18.42 -7.72 -24.73
C GLU A 234 18.22 -6.47 -23.86
N VAL A 235 17.33 -6.51 -22.85
CA VAL A 235 17.15 -5.39 -21.90
C VAL A 235 18.40 -5.18 -21.05
N THR A 236 19.08 -6.26 -20.63
CA THR A 236 20.25 -6.14 -19.76
C THR A 236 21.46 -5.57 -20.52
N GLU A 237 21.62 -5.93 -21.79
CA GLU A 237 22.72 -5.44 -22.65
C GLU A 237 22.54 -3.97 -23.06
N ASN A 238 21.30 -3.49 -23.17
CA ASN A 238 20.96 -2.15 -23.68
C ASN A 238 20.08 -1.34 -22.71
N TYR A 239 20.24 -1.51 -21.40
CA TYR A 239 19.27 -1.04 -20.40
C TYR A 239 19.02 0.48 -20.42
N GLU A 240 20.04 1.30 -20.68
CA GLU A 240 19.91 2.77 -20.76
C GLU A 240 19.07 3.19 -21.96
N ASP A 241 19.39 2.67 -23.14
CA ASP A 241 18.67 2.98 -24.38
C ASP A 241 17.21 2.49 -24.32
N VAL A 242 17.00 1.29 -23.77
CA VAL A 242 15.66 0.72 -23.56
C VAL A 242 14.85 1.59 -22.58
N TYR A 243 15.46 2.02 -21.48
CA TYR A 243 14.80 2.91 -20.54
C TYR A 243 14.45 4.26 -21.17
N ASP A 244 15.39 4.89 -21.84
CA ASP A 244 15.19 6.20 -22.48
C ASP A 244 14.10 6.17 -23.56
N ALA A 245 14.01 5.06 -24.32
CA ALA A 245 12.98 4.87 -25.33
C ALA A 245 11.57 4.61 -24.75
N HIS A 246 11.47 4.15 -23.49
CA HIS A 246 10.21 3.70 -22.91
C HIS A 246 9.85 4.34 -21.56
N LYS A 247 10.62 5.26 -21.03
CA LYS A 247 10.41 5.91 -19.72
C LYS A 247 9.03 6.55 -19.58
N ASP A 248 8.50 7.11 -20.65
CA ASP A 248 7.17 7.73 -20.64
C ASP A 248 6.07 6.71 -20.36
N LYS A 249 6.21 5.46 -20.85
CA LYS A 249 5.29 4.35 -20.57
C LYS A 249 5.38 3.82 -19.15
N LEU A 250 6.35 4.26 -18.37
CA LEU A 250 6.57 3.86 -16.97
C LEU A 250 6.27 4.99 -15.96
N SER A 251 6.02 6.21 -16.44
CA SER A 251 5.89 7.41 -15.61
C SER A 251 4.74 7.37 -14.61
N HIS A 252 3.68 6.61 -14.89
CA HIS A 252 2.50 6.42 -14.05
C HIS A 252 2.72 5.39 -12.91
N LEU A 253 3.84 4.64 -12.95
CA LEU A 253 4.07 3.49 -12.08
C LEU A 253 5.10 3.80 -10.98
N VAL A 254 4.71 3.57 -9.73
CA VAL A 254 5.59 3.60 -8.57
C VAL A 254 5.75 2.19 -8.02
N ILE A 255 6.98 1.70 -7.94
CA ILE A 255 7.29 0.37 -7.37
C ILE A 255 7.89 0.57 -5.99
N GLN A 256 7.39 -0.17 -5.01
CA GLN A 256 7.95 -0.13 -3.67
C GLN A 256 7.95 -1.50 -3.00
N THR A 257 9.09 -1.84 -2.39
CA THR A 257 9.21 -2.91 -1.42
C THR A 257 9.05 -2.29 -0.03
N ILE A 258 8.11 -2.79 0.75
CA ILE A 258 7.80 -2.32 2.11
C ILE A 258 7.77 -3.51 3.06
N ALA A 259 7.90 -3.25 4.36
CA ALA A 259 7.56 -4.27 5.34
C ALA A 259 6.05 -4.58 5.24
N PRO A 260 5.67 -5.86 5.27
CA PRO A 260 4.33 -6.28 4.89
C PRO A 260 3.31 -6.07 6.02
N THR A 261 2.99 -4.82 6.34
CA THR A 261 1.91 -4.47 7.28
C THR A 261 0.82 -3.63 6.62
N LEU A 262 -0.44 -3.79 7.08
CA LEU A 262 -1.57 -3.01 6.57
C LEU A 262 -1.41 -1.50 6.84
N GLU A 263 -0.80 -1.13 7.97
CA GLU A 263 -0.55 0.26 8.33
C GLU A 263 0.41 0.92 7.33
N GLN A 264 1.42 0.19 6.88
CA GLN A 264 2.37 0.69 5.88
C GLN A 264 1.72 0.84 4.52
N ILE A 265 0.90 -0.12 4.10
CA ILE A 265 0.09 -0.02 2.87
C ILE A 265 -0.79 1.23 2.94
N GLN A 266 -1.54 1.42 4.02
CA GLN A 266 -2.40 2.59 4.22
C GLN A 266 -1.62 3.91 4.24
N SER A 267 -0.43 3.93 4.86
CA SER A 267 0.44 5.10 4.88
C SER A 267 0.89 5.49 3.48
N LYS A 268 1.23 4.51 2.63
CA LYS A 268 1.63 4.75 1.25
C LYS A 268 0.50 5.25 0.38
N ILE A 269 -0.68 4.66 0.50
CA ILE A 269 -1.89 5.15 -0.18
C ILE A 269 -2.11 6.63 0.13
N LYS A 270 -2.07 7.02 1.40
CA LYS A 270 -2.28 8.42 1.82
C LYS A 270 -1.19 9.38 1.37
N THR A 271 0.05 8.89 1.24
CA THR A 271 1.19 9.74 0.85
C THR A 271 1.25 9.96 -0.65
N LEU A 272 1.01 8.90 -1.44
CA LEU A 272 1.20 8.89 -2.89
C LEU A 272 -0.11 9.15 -3.64
N GLN A 273 -1.26 8.93 -2.99
CA GLN A 273 -2.59 9.07 -3.58
C GLN A 273 -2.74 8.40 -4.96
N PRO A 274 -2.35 7.11 -5.09
CA PRO A 274 -2.49 6.39 -6.35
C PRO A 274 -3.96 6.15 -6.66
N ALA A 275 -4.31 5.95 -7.93
CA ALA A 275 -5.63 5.48 -8.33
C ALA A 275 -5.76 3.95 -8.28
N VAL A 276 -4.63 3.25 -8.43
CA VAL A 276 -4.54 1.78 -8.35
C VAL A 276 -3.45 1.38 -7.37
N VAL A 277 -3.72 0.38 -6.54
CA VAL A 277 -2.72 -0.26 -5.66
C VAL A 277 -2.70 -1.75 -5.93
N ILE A 278 -1.54 -2.29 -6.26
CA ILE A 278 -1.33 -3.73 -6.43
C ILE A 278 -0.52 -4.25 -5.24
N VAL A 279 -1.02 -5.27 -4.55
CA VAL A 279 -0.35 -5.90 -3.40
C VAL A 279 0.03 -7.32 -3.77
N ASP A 280 1.31 -7.56 -4.03
CA ASP A 280 1.84 -8.82 -4.52
C ASP A 280 2.88 -9.42 -3.54
N TYR A 281 2.50 -10.41 -2.73
CA TYR A 281 1.17 -11.01 -2.55
C TYR A 281 0.74 -10.97 -1.06
N ILE A 282 -0.57 -11.00 -0.83
CA ILE A 282 -1.15 -10.74 0.49
C ILE A 282 -0.81 -11.78 1.57
N ASP A 283 -0.45 -12.99 1.18
CA ASP A 283 -0.05 -14.05 2.13
C ASP A 283 1.21 -13.70 2.94
N LEU A 284 1.98 -12.68 2.51
CA LEU A 284 3.13 -12.14 3.23
C LEU A 284 2.78 -10.96 4.15
N VAL A 285 1.54 -10.48 4.14
CA VAL A 285 1.15 -9.35 4.99
C VAL A 285 1.05 -9.81 6.44
N GLU A 286 1.83 -9.16 7.30
CA GLU A 286 1.86 -9.49 8.73
C GLU A 286 0.60 -9.02 9.45
N THR A 287 0.08 -9.88 10.29
CA THR A 287 -1.08 -9.61 11.14
C THR A 287 -0.98 -10.38 12.47
N ASN A 288 -1.63 -9.85 13.49
CA ASN A 288 -1.71 -10.51 14.80
C ASN A 288 -2.86 -11.54 14.88
N LYS A 289 -3.56 -11.82 13.79
CA LYS A 289 -4.62 -12.83 13.73
C LYS A 289 -4.02 -14.23 13.73
N ARG A 290 -4.70 -15.18 14.36
CA ARG A 290 -4.29 -16.58 14.42
C ARG A 290 -5.08 -17.40 13.40
N GLY A 291 -4.37 -18.27 12.67
CA GLY A 291 -4.94 -19.11 11.63
C GLY A 291 -5.02 -18.43 10.26
N GLU A 292 -4.64 -19.16 9.22
CA GLU A 292 -4.51 -18.66 7.84
C GLU A 292 -5.80 -18.03 7.32
N TYR A 293 -6.94 -18.68 7.57
CA TYR A 293 -8.25 -18.16 7.14
C TYR A 293 -8.57 -16.79 7.78
N GLU A 294 -8.39 -16.64 9.09
CA GLU A 294 -8.66 -15.37 9.78
C GLU A 294 -7.66 -14.28 9.40
N GLN A 295 -6.42 -14.64 9.07
CA GLN A 295 -5.43 -13.71 8.53
C GLN A 295 -5.87 -13.17 7.17
N ILE A 296 -6.14 -14.04 6.20
CA ILE A 296 -6.58 -13.66 4.85
C ILE A 296 -7.89 -12.86 4.91
N LYS A 297 -8.85 -13.27 5.73
CA LYS A 297 -10.09 -12.55 5.95
C LYS A 297 -9.86 -11.13 6.45
N TYR A 298 -9.04 -10.97 7.48
CA TYR A 298 -8.72 -9.67 8.04
C TYR A 298 -8.02 -8.76 7.04
N ILE A 299 -7.04 -9.30 6.30
CA ILE A 299 -6.27 -8.57 5.28
C ILE A 299 -7.19 -8.13 4.15
N SER A 300 -7.94 -9.06 3.55
CA SER A 300 -8.82 -8.78 2.40
C SER A 300 -9.93 -7.76 2.75
N HIS A 301 -10.57 -7.89 3.92
CA HIS A 301 -11.53 -6.89 4.37
C HIS A 301 -10.90 -5.52 4.64
N SER A 302 -9.68 -5.49 5.18
CA SER A 302 -8.98 -4.23 5.40
C SER A 302 -8.60 -3.54 4.08
N LEU A 303 -8.16 -4.30 3.08
CA LEU A 303 -7.86 -3.79 1.74
C LEU A 303 -9.15 -3.32 1.04
N SER A 304 -10.25 -4.07 1.14
CA SER A 304 -11.55 -3.65 0.62
C SER A 304 -12.01 -2.31 1.21
N ASN A 305 -11.89 -2.15 2.54
CA ASN A 305 -12.20 -0.89 3.20
C ASN A 305 -11.26 0.25 2.75
N MET A 306 -9.98 -0.04 2.49
CA MET A 306 -9.05 0.96 1.95
C MET A 306 -9.44 1.39 0.54
N ALA A 307 -9.88 0.47 -0.32
CA ALA A 307 -10.36 0.77 -1.66
C ALA A 307 -11.56 1.73 -1.61
N VAL A 308 -12.59 1.38 -0.84
CA VAL A 308 -13.80 2.21 -0.69
C VAL A 308 -13.48 3.58 -0.08
N ASN A 309 -12.72 3.61 1.03
CA ASN A 309 -12.48 4.85 1.77
C ASN A 309 -11.56 5.85 1.07
N ASN A 310 -10.77 5.40 0.09
CA ASN A 310 -9.86 6.26 -0.65
C ASN A 310 -10.24 6.39 -2.14
N ASP A 311 -11.39 5.83 -2.54
CA ASP A 311 -11.91 5.88 -3.93
C ASP A 311 -10.84 5.44 -4.94
N LEU A 312 -10.24 4.27 -4.72
CA LEU A 312 -9.19 3.70 -5.55
C LEU A 312 -9.43 2.19 -5.80
N ILE A 313 -8.77 1.66 -6.82
CA ILE A 313 -8.79 0.21 -7.10
C ILE A 313 -7.68 -0.46 -6.29
N ILE A 314 -8.00 -1.58 -5.62
CA ILE A 314 -6.98 -2.46 -5.06
C ILE A 314 -7.02 -3.80 -5.77
N ILE A 315 -5.87 -4.23 -6.28
CA ILE A 315 -5.66 -5.58 -6.81
C ILE A 315 -4.78 -6.32 -5.82
N GLN A 316 -5.34 -7.32 -5.14
CA GLN A 316 -4.58 -8.22 -4.29
C GLN A 316 -4.23 -9.51 -5.03
N VAL A 317 -2.97 -9.93 -4.92
CA VAL A 317 -2.51 -11.21 -5.44
C VAL A 317 -2.46 -12.21 -4.29
N SER A 318 -2.97 -13.43 -4.48
CA SER A 318 -2.98 -14.50 -3.48
C SER A 318 -2.60 -15.85 -4.09
N GLN A 319 -2.21 -16.80 -3.26
CA GLN A 319 -1.92 -18.16 -3.70
C GLN A 319 -3.14 -19.05 -3.52
N VAL A 320 -3.15 -20.18 -4.24
CA VAL A 320 -4.13 -21.25 -3.99
C VAL A 320 -3.77 -22.04 -2.73
N ALA A 321 -4.78 -22.62 -2.09
CA ALA A 321 -4.55 -23.57 -1.02
C ALA A 321 -3.75 -24.79 -1.54
N ARG A 322 -2.92 -25.38 -0.66
CA ARG A 322 -1.99 -26.45 -1.05
C ARG A 322 -2.67 -27.65 -1.71
N GLU A 323 -3.88 -27.97 -1.31
CA GLU A 323 -4.70 -29.06 -1.85
C GLU A 323 -5.06 -28.84 -3.32
N TYR A 324 -5.22 -27.58 -3.76
CA TYR A 324 -5.54 -27.22 -5.14
C TYR A 324 -4.30 -26.92 -6.01
N SER A 325 -3.11 -26.90 -5.44
CA SER A 325 -1.89 -26.51 -6.17
C SER A 325 -1.50 -27.44 -7.33
N ARG A 326 -2.07 -28.64 -7.36
CA ARG A 326 -1.85 -29.67 -8.39
C ARG A 326 -3.04 -29.90 -9.30
N ASN A 327 -4.16 -29.23 -9.07
CA ASN A 327 -5.36 -29.39 -9.86
C ASN A 327 -5.19 -28.69 -11.21
N GLU A 328 -5.61 -29.37 -12.29
CA GLU A 328 -5.63 -28.81 -13.64
C GLU A 328 -6.75 -27.78 -13.81
N VAL A 329 -7.78 -27.86 -12.98
CA VAL A 329 -8.92 -26.94 -12.99
C VAL A 329 -8.99 -26.21 -11.65
N LEU A 330 -9.02 -24.90 -11.71
CA LEU A 330 -9.33 -24.05 -10.55
C LEU A 330 -10.83 -23.78 -10.50
N ASP A 331 -11.32 -23.56 -9.28
CA ASP A 331 -12.64 -23.04 -9.01
C ASP A 331 -12.55 -21.84 -8.03
N LEU A 332 -13.66 -21.21 -7.79
CA LEU A 332 -13.73 -20.05 -6.87
C LEU A 332 -13.24 -20.40 -5.46
N TYR A 333 -13.30 -21.67 -5.08
CA TYR A 333 -12.92 -22.16 -3.74
C TYR A 333 -11.44 -22.55 -3.63
N ALA A 334 -10.69 -22.53 -4.73
CA ALA A 334 -9.28 -22.91 -4.74
C ALA A 334 -8.35 -21.91 -4.05
N GLY A 335 -8.73 -20.64 -3.94
CA GLY A 335 -7.95 -19.61 -3.28
C GLY A 335 -7.76 -19.88 -1.78
N LYS A 336 -6.59 -19.56 -1.22
CA LYS A 336 -6.37 -19.58 0.22
C LYS A 336 -7.37 -18.66 0.91
N GLY A 337 -8.12 -19.20 1.89
CA GLY A 337 -9.19 -18.45 2.54
C GLY A 337 -10.32 -18.04 1.59
N SER A 338 -10.63 -18.88 0.59
CA SER A 338 -11.52 -18.62 -0.55
C SER A 338 -12.83 -17.91 -0.20
N GLY A 339 -13.54 -18.36 0.83
CA GLY A 339 -14.78 -17.69 1.27
C GLY A 339 -14.55 -16.25 1.75
N ALA A 340 -13.39 -15.96 2.35
CA ALA A 340 -13.04 -14.61 2.77
C ALA A 340 -12.67 -13.70 1.59
N ILE A 341 -11.93 -14.24 0.62
CA ILE A 341 -11.56 -13.55 -0.63
C ILE A 341 -12.83 -13.27 -1.45
N GLU A 342 -13.68 -14.29 -1.63
CA GLU A 342 -14.94 -14.15 -2.36
C GLU A 342 -15.83 -13.06 -1.77
N ASN A 343 -15.98 -13.03 -0.45
CA ASN A 343 -16.83 -12.04 0.23
C ASN A 343 -16.27 -10.62 0.18
N ALA A 344 -14.94 -10.46 0.19
CA ALA A 344 -14.29 -9.15 0.20
C ALA A 344 -14.15 -8.54 -1.20
N SER A 345 -14.04 -9.36 -2.24
CA SER A 345 -13.73 -8.93 -3.61
C SER A 345 -14.98 -8.75 -4.47
N ARG A 346 -14.97 -7.70 -5.30
CA ARG A 346 -16.00 -7.49 -6.34
C ARG A 346 -15.76 -8.38 -7.55
N LYS A 347 -14.48 -8.57 -7.91
CA LYS A 347 -14.07 -9.45 -9.00
C LYS A 347 -12.98 -10.41 -8.54
N VAL A 348 -13.03 -11.64 -9.00
CA VAL A 348 -12.07 -12.70 -8.65
C VAL A 348 -11.58 -13.36 -9.93
N ILE A 349 -10.29 -13.25 -10.18
CA ILE A 349 -9.61 -13.75 -11.37
C ILE A 349 -8.70 -14.91 -10.97
N GLY A 350 -8.89 -16.07 -11.54
CA GLY A 350 -8.02 -17.22 -11.39
C GLY A 350 -7.05 -17.36 -12.57
N LEU A 351 -5.78 -17.58 -12.25
CA LEU A 351 -4.76 -17.96 -13.24
C LEU A 351 -4.35 -19.40 -13.01
N ASN A 352 -4.52 -20.24 -14.01
CA ASN A 352 -4.08 -21.62 -14.01
C ASN A 352 -3.03 -21.87 -15.09
N GLY A 353 -2.16 -22.83 -14.85
CA GLY A 353 -1.11 -23.27 -15.77
C GLY A 353 0.14 -23.70 -15.02
N GLN A 354 0.73 -24.79 -15.50
CA GLN A 354 1.98 -25.29 -14.94
C GLN A 354 3.11 -24.26 -15.13
N ALA A 355 4.09 -24.24 -14.21
CA ALA A 355 5.21 -23.28 -14.25
C ALA A 355 5.99 -23.32 -15.58
N LYS A 356 6.11 -24.50 -16.20
CA LYS A 356 6.84 -24.70 -17.47
C LYS A 356 5.96 -24.51 -18.72
N SER A 357 4.63 -24.41 -18.58
CA SER A 357 3.75 -24.17 -19.72
C SER A 357 3.80 -22.71 -20.14
N ALA A 358 3.96 -22.45 -21.42
CA ALA A 358 3.83 -21.10 -21.96
C ALA A 358 2.38 -20.60 -21.88
N ILE A 359 1.40 -21.51 -22.02
CA ILE A 359 -0.02 -21.17 -21.99
C ILE A 359 -0.54 -21.11 -20.54
N LYS A 360 -1.22 -20.03 -20.21
CA LYS A 360 -1.89 -19.80 -18.94
C LYS A 360 -3.37 -19.57 -19.19
N LYS A 361 -4.22 -20.26 -18.45
CA LYS A 361 -5.67 -20.03 -18.49
C LYS A 361 -6.01 -18.91 -17.50
N VAL A 362 -6.73 -17.89 -17.95
CA VAL A 362 -7.31 -16.82 -17.15
C VAL A 362 -8.81 -17.02 -17.10
N GLN A 363 -9.37 -16.98 -15.90
CA GLN A 363 -10.82 -17.15 -15.68
C GLN A 363 -11.32 -16.10 -14.72
N LEU A 364 -12.33 -15.35 -15.12
CA LEU A 364 -13.06 -14.46 -14.22
C LEU A 364 -14.13 -15.27 -13.51
N PHE A 365 -13.89 -15.69 -12.27
CA PHE A 365 -14.79 -16.54 -11.48
C PHE A 365 -15.90 -15.76 -10.79
N LYS A 366 -15.68 -14.48 -10.53
CA LYS A 366 -16.68 -13.59 -9.94
C LYS A 366 -16.60 -12.23 -10.62
N ASN A 367 -17.75 -11.76 -11.04
CA ASN A 367 -17.98 -10.39 -11.50
C ASN A 367 -19.32 -9.93 -10.92
N THR A 368 -19.30 -8.93 -10.07
CA THR A 368 -20.53 -8.47 -9.37
C THR A 368 -21.47 -7.72 -10.31
N ASP A 369 -20.92 -7.10 -11.35
CA ASP A 369 -21.65 -6.13 -12.17
C ASP A 369 -21.86 -6.60 -13.61
N GLY A 370 -21.21 -7.71 -14.05
CA GLY A 370 -21.25 -8.20 -15.41
C GLY A 370 -21.07 -9.71 -15.55
N GLU A 371 -20.75 -10.13 -16.75
CA GLU A 371 -20.59 -11.54 -17.10
C GLU A 371 -19.19 -12.08 -16.76
N LEU A 372 -19.06 -13.39 -16.78
CA LEU A 372 -17.80 -14.11 -16.58
C LEU A 372 -17.14 -14.38 -17.93
N PHE A 373 -15.82 -14.48 -17.96
CA PHE A 373 -15.08 -14.90 -19.16
C PHE A 373 -13.92 -15.81 -18.83
N ASP A 374 -13.54 -16.59 -19.84
CA ASP A 374 -12.32 -17.40 -19.86
C ASP A 374 -11.46 -16.96 -21.05
N ALA A 375 -10.14 -16.96 -20.86
CA ALA A 375 -9.17 -16.71 -21.91
C ALA A 375 -7.91 -17.55 -21.71
N GLN A 376 -7.17 -17.78 -22.79
CA GLN A 376 -5.82 -18.33 -22.72
C GLN A 376 -4.82 -17.25 -23.09
N LEU A 377 -3.75 -17.16 -22.30
CA LEU A 377 -2.65 -16.23 -22.54
C LEU A 377 -1.36 -17.01 -22.74
N GLU A 378 -0.63 -16.70 -23.79
CA GLU A 378 0.73 -17.19 -23.98
C GLU A 378 1.73 -16.26 -23.27
N TRP A 379 2.60 -16.84 -22.47
CA TRP A 379 3.70 -16.14 -21.84
C TRP A 379 4.86 -15.99 -22.82
N ARG A 380 5.34 -14.75 -23.02
CA ARG A 380 6.48 -14.41 -23.87
C ARG A 380 7.75 -14.17 -23.05
N PRO A 381 8.96 -14.36 -23.59
CA PRO A 381 10.22 -14.05 -22.91
C PRO A 381 10.37 -12.60 -22.45
N SER A 382 9.61 -11.68 -23.05
CA SER A 382 9.44 -10.29 -22.64
C SER A 382 8.55 -10.08 -21.40
N PHE A 383 8.00 -11.14 -20.81
CA PHE A 383 6.95 -11.07 -19.78
C PHE A 383 5.63 -10.43 -20.27
N ARG A 384 5.47 -10.16 -21.56
CA ARG A 384 4.13 -9.89 -22.10
C ARG A 384 3.32 -11.16 -22.12
N LEU A 385 2.03 -10.98 -21.93
CA LEU A 385 1.03 -12.02 -22.07
C LEU A 385 0.17 -11.69 -23.29
N GLU A 386 0.02 -12.63 -24.19
CA GLU A 386 -0.72 -12.47 -25.44
C GLU A 386 -1.88 -13.46 -25.47
N LYS A 387 -3.08 -12.98 -25.81
CA LYS A 387 -4.26 -13.83 -25.94
C LYS A 387 -4.10 -14.76 -27.13
N VAL A 388 -4.31 -16.03 -26.88
CA VAL A 388 -4.34 -17.06 -27.93
C VAL A 388 -5.75 -17.58 -28.11
N GLU A 389 -6.13 -17.88 -29.37
CA GLU A 389 -7.42 -18.50 -29.65
C GLU A 389 -7.41 -19.97 -29.21
N ILE A 390 -8.54 -20.41 -28.71
CA ILE A 390 -8.75 -21.83 -28.36
C ILE A 390 -9.24 -22.50 -29.62
N ASP A 391 -8.41 -23.36 -30.23
CA ASP A 391 -8.84 -24.25 -31.34
C ASP A 391 -9.92 -25.25 -30.88
#